data_270d3827f842d90953f7f83994ef0570
#
_entry.id   270d3827f842d90953f7f83994ef0570
#
_cell.length_a   1.000
_cell.length_b   1.000
_cell.length_c   1.000
_cell.angle_alpha   90.00
_cell.angle_beta   90.00
_cell.angle_gamma   90.00
#
_symmetry.space_group_name_H-M   'P 1'
#
loop_
_entity.id
_entity.type
_entity.pdbx_description
1 polymer ?
#
loop_
_entity_poly.entity_id
_entity_poly.type
_entity_poly.pdbx_seq_one_letter_code
_entity_poly.pdbx_strand_id
1 'polypeptide(L)'
;MNQEMENILNAGMTGTPETKPAERIVFLSSIRERVKIALTYNQVLTKDLYEEAARAIERNKNCHLYLNGDLPYEAMSKYIKKANKSGVSFTIVNRGDKTSPLGLVLASDTAIDEPNIFVEDARFKREMS
;
A
#
# COMPACT_ATOMS: atom_id res chain seq x y z
N MET A 1 -15.46 3.30 4.53
CA MET A 1 -15.25 3.15 3.32
C MET A 1 -15.19 1.84 3.06
N ASN A 2 -15.52 1.23 2.41
CA ASN A 2 -15.24 0.60 2.09
C ASN A 2 -15.89 -0.12 1.00
N GLN A 3 -17.15 0.15 0.63
CA GLN A 3 -17.85 -0.43 -0.48
C GLN A 3 -17.14 -0.10 -1.79
N GLU A 4 -16.73 1.15 -1.94
CA GLU A 4 -16.02 1.58 -3.12
C GLU A 4 -14.69 0.87 -3.27
N MET A 5 -13.95 0.73 -2.19
CA MET A 5 -12.70 0.01 -2.19
C MET A 5 -12.91 -1.46 -2.48
N GLU A 6 -13.93 -2.07 -1.88
CA GLU A 6 -14.23 -3.47 -2.13
C GLU A 6 -14.56 -3.74 -3.60
N ASN A 7 -15.34 -2.85 -4.21
CA ASN A 7 -15.68 -2.99 -5.62
C ASN A 7 -14.44 -2.91 -6.52
N ILE A 8 -13.54 -2.00 -6.20
CA ILE A 8 -12.31 -1.86 -6.97
C ILE A 8 -11.41 -3.07 -6.80
N LEU A 9 -11.28 -3.56 -5.57
CA LEU A 9 -10.48 -4.75 -5.31
C LEU A 9 -11.07 -5.98 -6.00
N ASN A 10 -12.37 -6.15 -5.96
CA ASN A 10 -13.02 -7.26 -6.63
C ASN A 10 -12.85 -7.20 -8.13
N ALA A 11 -12.97 -6.02 -8.72
CA ALA A 11 -12.76 -5.85 -10.15
C ALA A 11 -11.33 -6.22 -10.55
N GLY A 12 -10.35 -5.82 -9.72
CA GLY A 12 -8.97 -6.20 -9.96
C GLY A 12 -8.75 -7.70 -9.90
N MET A 13 -9.41 -8.36 -8.96
CA MET A 13 -9.28 -9.80 -8.79
C MET A 13 -9.91 -10.60 -9.93
N THR A 14 -10.87 -10.04 -10.63
CA THR A 14 -11.51 -10.72 -11.76
C THR A 14 -10.70 -10.63 -13.04
N GLY A 15 -9.59 -9.91 -13.01
CA GLY A 15 -8.64 -9.98 -14.10
C GLY A 15 -9.01 -9.25 -15.36
N THR A 16 -9.39 -8.00 -15.25
CA THR A 16 -9.47 -7.18 -16.42
C THR A 16 -8.07 -6.96 -16.96
N PRO A 17 -7.94 -6.92 -18.26
CA PRO A 17 -6.63 -6.92 -18.86
C PRO A 17 -5.88 -5.61 -18.70
N GLU A 18 -4.68 -5.74 -18.80
CA GLU A 18 -3.71 -4.78 -19.09
C GLU A 18 -3.54 -3.69 -18.13
N THR A 19 -3.91 -2.50 -18.34
CA THR A 19 -3.49 -1.33 -17.57
C THR A 19 -4.04 -1.29 -16.15
N LYS A 20 -5.18 -1.95 -15.90
CA LYS A 20 -5.79 -2.02 -14.58
C LYS A 20 -5.81 -0.67 -13.84
N PRO A 21 -6.42 0.37 -14.43
CA PRO A 21 -6.33 1.72 -13.88
C PRO A 21 -6.94 1.85 -12.48
N ALA A 22 -8.00 1.13 -12.18
CA ALA A 22 -8.61 1.16 -10.86
C ALA A 22 -7.65 0.64 -9.80
N GLU A 23 -6.96 -0.45 -10.09
CA GLU A 23 -5.96 -0.99 -9.18
C GLU A 23 -4.82 0.00 -8.96
N ARG A 24 -4.35 0.64 -10.00
CA ARG A 24 -3.23 1.57 -9.88
C ARG A 24 -3.58 2.80 -9.05
N ILE A 25 -4.84 3.20 -9.04
CA ILE A 25 -5.28 4.28 -8.15
C ILE A 25 -5.26 3.79 -6.70
N VAL A 26 -5.87 2.65 -6.42
CA VAL A 26 -5.95 2.12 -5.06
C VAL A 26 -4.56 1.77 -4.51
N PHE A 27 -3.76 1.10 -5.31
CA PHE A 27 -2.46 0.60 -4.86
C PHE A 27 -1.29 1.51 -5.20
N LEU A 28 -1.57 2.82 -5.27
CA LEU A 28 -0.55 3.87 -5.35
C LEU A 28 0.44 3.64 -6.49
N SER A 29 -0.07 3.40 -7.67
CA SER A 29 0.65 3.14 -8.92
C SER A 29 0.99 1.67 -9.18
N SER A 30 0.78 0.80 -8.21
CA SER A 30 1.03 -0.62 -8.41
C SER A 30 -0.26 -1.36 -8.77
N ILE A 31 -0.16 -2.66 -9.00
CA ILE A 31 -1.31 -3.51 -9.26
C ILE A 31 -1.36 -4.61 -8.21
N ARG A 32 -2.58 -5.11 -7.94
CA ARG A 32 -2.83 -6.04 -6.85
C ARG A 32 -1.92 -7.26 -6.85
N GLU A 33 -1.65 -7.82 -8.02
CA GLU A 33 -0.87 -9.05 -8.11
C GLU A 33 0.59 -8.88 -7.67
N ARG A 34 1.07 -7.64 -7.62
CA ARG A 34 2.45 -7.34 -7.22
C ARG A 34 2.57 -6.90 -5.76
N VAL A 35 1.45 -6.65 -5.09
CA VAL A 35 1.48 -6.11 -3.74
C VAL A 35 1.88 -7.17 -2.73
N LYS A 36 2.90 -6.87 -1.94
CA LYS A 36 3.35 -7.73 -0.83
C LYS A 36 2.58 -7.39 0.44
N ILE A 37 2.48 -6.11 0.77
CA ILE A 37 1.75 -5.65 1.94
C ILE A 37 1.23 -4.24 1.69
N ALA A 38 0.07 -3.93 2.26
CA ALA A 38 -0.53 -2.60 2.17
C ALA A 38 -1.07 -2.19 3.53
N LEU A 39 -0.90 -0.90 3.85
CA LEU A 39 -1.49 -0.31 5.05
C LEU A 39 -2.50 0.75 4.63
N THR A 40 -3.56 0.89 5.42
CA THR A 40 -4.53 1.96 5.17
C THR A 40 -3.92 3.31 5.52
N TYR A 41 -4.55 4.37 5.04
CA TYR A 41 -4.13 5.73 5.35
C TYR A 41 -3.99 5.93 6.88
N ASN A 42 -5.02 5.53 7.63
CA ASN A 42 -5.02 5.71 9.08
C ASN A 42 -4.03 4.82 9.80
N GLN A 43 -3.72 3.64 9.26
CA GLN A 43 -2.66 2.81 9.83
C GLN A 43 -1.31 3.50 9.75
N VAL A 44 -1.03 4.17 8.63
CA VAL A 44 0.23 4.91 8.49
C VAL A 44 0.28 6.13 9.40
N LEU A 45 -0.87 6.74 9.67
CA LEU A 45 -0.94 7.91 10.56
C LEU A 45 -0.59 7.60 12.01
N THR A 46 -0.63 6.34 12.43
CA THR A 46 -0.31 6.01 13.82
C THR A 46 1.12 6.41 14.16
N LYS A 47 1.34 6.70 15.43
CA LYS A 47 2.64 7.14 15.90
C LYS A 47 3.72 6.10 15.65
N ASP A 48 3.38 4.84 15.87
CA ASP A 48 4.35 3.76 15.79
C ASP A 48 4.38 3.14 14.39
N LEU A 49 5.53 2.59 14.07
CA LEU A 49 5.75 1.83 12.85
C LEU A 49 5.01 0.48 12.94
N TYR A 50 4.26 0.14 11.92
CA TYR A 50 3.67 -1.20 11.87
C TYR A 50 4.78 -2.21 11.64
N GLU A 51 4.90 -3.13 12.57
CA GLU A 51 5.98 -4.11 12.56
C GLU A 51 5.93 -5.01 11.33
N GLU A 52 4.73 -5.40 10.94
CA GLU A 52 4.55 -6.24 9.75
C GLU A 52 5.09 -5.57 8.50
N ALA A 53 4.81 -4.28 8.36
CA ALA A 53 5.32 -3.52 7.22
C ALA A 53 6.83 -3.35 7.30
N ALA A 54 7.35 -3.08 8.49
CA ALA A 54 8.79 -2.93 8.69
C ALA A 54 9.54 -4.21 8.32
N ARG A 55 9.03 -5.35 8.74
CA ARG A 55 9.64 -6.64 8.41
C ARG A 55 9.57 -6.93 6.92
N ALA A 56 8.45 -6.60 6.29
CA ALA A 56 8.31 -6.80 4.86
C ALA A 56 9.32 -5.97 4.08
N ILE A 57 9.53 -4.71 4.49
CA ILE A 57 10.53 -3.85 3.87
C ILE A 57 11.93 -4.45 4.02
N GLU A 58 12.26 -4.94 5.21
CA GLU A 58 13.57 -5.53 5.48
C GLU A 58 13.85 -6.78 4.64
N ARG A 59 12.80 -7.58 4.42
CA ARG A 59 12.95 -8.91 3.81
C ARG A 59 12.75 -8.96 2.32
N ASN A 60 12.29 -7.87 1.70
CA ASN A 60 11.92 -7.87 0.29
C ASN A 60 12.62 -6.76 -0.46
N LYS A 61 13.93 -6.92 -0.65
CA LYS A 61 14.75 -5.90 -1.30
C LYS A 61 14.43 -5.70 -2.77
N ASN A 62 13.73 -6.65 -3.38
CA ASN A 62 13.28 -6.53 -4.77
C ASN A 62 11.94 -5.80 -4.89
N CYS A 63 11.43 -5.30 -3.76
CA CYS A 63 10.19 -4.55 -3.74
C CYS A 63 10.45 -3.05 -3.75
N HIS A 64 9.42 -2.30 -4.10
CA HIS A 64 9.45 -0.84 -4.09
C HIS A 64 8.35 -0.34 -3.15
N LEU A 65 8.67 0.67 -2.37
CA LEU A 65 7.74 1.24 -1.39
C LEU A 65 7.03 2.45 -2.01
N TYR A 66 5.70 2.43 -1.98
CA TYR A 66 4.88 3.55 -2.44
C TYR A 66 4.15 4.16 -1.25
N LEU A 67 4.20 5.48 -1.14
CA LEU A 67 3.56 6.20 -0.04
C LEU A 67 2.57 7.21 -0.59
N ASN A 68 1.42 7.33 0.08
CA ASN A 68 0.40 8.28 -0.31
C ASN A 68 0.84 9.70 0.04
N GLY A 69 0.96 10.55 -0.98
CA GLY A 69 1.44 11.92 -0.80
C GLY A 69 0.51 12.83 0.00
N ASP A 70 -0.72 12.38 0.25
CA ASP A 70 -1.64 13.12 1.11
C ASP A 70 -1.31 12.97 2.59
N LEU A 71 -0.44 12.03 2.94
CA LEU A 71 0.00 11.84 4.31
C LEU A 71 0.92 12.98 4.76
N PRO A 72 0.87 13.38 6.04
CA PRO A 72 1.89 14.29 6.55
C PRO A 72 3.27 13.62 6.50
N TYR A 73 4.29 14.42 6.29
CA TYR A 73 5.65 13.90 6.17
C TYR A 73 6.07 13.09 7.40
N GLU A 74 5.65 13.53 8.57
CA GLU A 74 5.97 12.82 9.81
C GLU A 74 5.48 11.38 9.81
N ALA A 75 4.31 11.15 9.24
CA ALA A 75 3.75 9.80 9.14
C ALA A 75 4.53 8.94 8.16
N MET A 76 5.00 9.53 7.06
CA MET A 76 5.78 8.81 6.05
C MET A 76 7.21 8.56 6.48
N SER A 77 7.78 9.50 7.22
CA SER A 77 9.22 9.53 7.49
C SER A 77 9.75 8.27 8.17
N LYS A 78 8.98 7.68 9.08
CA LYS A 78 9.40 6.46 9.76
C LYS A 78 9.56 5.28 8.79
N TYR A 79 8.71 5.23 7.76
CA TYR A 79 8.81 4.18 6.73
C TYR A 79 9.90 4.50 5.71
N ILE A 80 10.08 5.77 5.38
CA ILE A 80 11.16 6.21 4.51
C ILE A 80 12.52 5.84 5.11
N LYS A 81 12.68 6.10 6.40
CA LYS A 81 13.92 5.74 7.11
C LYS A 81 14.16 4.24 7.07
N LYS A 82 13.10 3.47 7.26
CA LYS A 82 13.19 2.01 7.22
C LYS A 82 13.58 1.52 5.84
N ALA A 83 12.98 2.09 4.80
CA ALA A 83 13.30 1.73 3.42
C ALA A 83 14.76 2.05 3.09
N ASN A 84 15.21 3.25 3.45
CA ASN A 84 16.59 3.66 3.21
C ASN A 84 17.58 2.73 3.90
N LYS A 85 17.31 2.40 5.16
CA LYS A 85 18.15 1.51 5.93
C LYS A 85 18.22 0.12 5.33
N SER A 86 17.14 -0.32 4.72
CA SER A 86 17.02 -1.66 4.16
C SER A 86 17.41 -1.74 2.68
N GLY A 87 17.75 -0.62 2.07
CA GLY A 87 18.11 -0.58 0.65
C GLY A 87 16.94 -0.69 -0.30
N VAL A 88 15.74 -0.34 0.16
CA VAL A 88 14.50 -0.38 -0.64
C VAL A 88 14.19 1.03 -1.15
N SER A 89 14.00 1.16 -2.45
CA SER A 89 13.62 2.45 -3.03
C SER A 89 12.17 2.80 -2.70
N PHE A 90 11.87 4.09 -2.62
CA PHE A 90 10.51 4.51 -2.37
C PHE A 90 10.07 5.62 -3.31
N THR A 91 8.76 5.79 -3.43
CA THR A 91 8.14 6.86 -4.23
C THR A 91 6.97 7.43 -3.44
N ILE A 92 6.88 8.75 -3.39
CA ILE A 92 5.71 9.43 -2.83
C ILE A 92 4.78 9.74 -4.01
N VAL A 93 3.57 9.21 -3.92
CA VAL A 93 2.61 9.28 -5.04
C VAL A 93 1.64 10.42 -4.80
N ASN A 94 1.70 11.43 -5.66
CA ASN A 94 0.78 12.57 -5.63
C ASN A 94 -0.17 12.45 -6.81
N ARG A 95 -1.47 12.37 -6.52
CA ARG A 95 -2.47 12.05 -7.53
C ARG A 95 -3.44 13.19 -7.85
N GLY A 96 -3.23 14.37 -7.29
CA GLY A 96 -4.13 15.49 -7.50
C GLY A 96 -5.51 15.19 -6.94
N ASP A 97 -6.51 15.10 -7.81
CA ASP A 97 -7.89 14.85 -7.40
C ASP A 97 -8.21 13.37 -7.18
N LYS A 98 -7.28 12.48 -7.49
CA LYS A 98 -7.49 11.04 -7.29
C LYS A 98 -7.00 10.64 -5.92
N THR A 99 -7.83 9.88 -5.20
CA THR A 99 -7.50 9.48 -3.84
C THR A 99 -7.45 7.96 -3.70
N SER A 100 -6.72 7.51 -2.70
CA SER A 100 -6.65 6.11 -2.36
C SER A 100 -6.88 5.96 -0.86
N PRO A 101 -7.58 4.91 -0.42
CA PRO A 101 -7.72 4.64 1.02
C PRO A 101 -6.44 4.11 1.66
N LEU A 102 -5.44 3.79 0.83
CA LEU A 102 -4.19 3.23 1.33
C LEU A 102 -3.15 4.32 1.54
N GLY A 103 -2.35 4.15 2.57
CA GLY A 103 -1.26 5.05 2.86
C GLY A 103 0.09 4.51 2.43
N LEU A 104 0.22 3.18 2.38
CA LEU A 104 1.49 2.54 2.06
C LEU A 104 1.23 1.26 1.26
N VAL A 105 2.03 1.07 0.22
CA VAL A 105 2.04 -0.17 -0.56
C VAL A 105 3.48 -0.58 -0.80
N LEU A 106 3.81 -1.81 -0.45
CA LEU A 106 5.10 -2.41 -0.80
C LEU A 106 4.82 -3.43 -1.90
N ALA A 107 5.38 -3.22 -3.07
CA ALA A 107 5.09 -4.05 -4.23
C ALA A 107 6.35 -4.59 -4.87
N SER A 108 6.26 -5.83 -5.36
CA SER A 108 7.32 -6.47 -6.11
C SER A 108 7.34 -5.95 -7.54
N ASP A 109 8.46 -6.10 -8.22
CA ASP A 109 8.56 -5.78 -9.63
C ASP A 109 7.97 -6.89 -10.51
N THR A 110 7.59 -8.02 -9.91
CA THR A 110 6.92 -9.11 -10.61
C THR A 110 5.66 -9.53 -9.84
N ALA A 111 4.77 -10.27 -10.50
CA ALA A 111 3.56 -10.77 -9.85
C ALA A 111 3.94 -11.80 -8.79
N ILE A 112 3.45 -11.62 -7.57
CA ILE A 112 3.70 -12.54 -6.46
C ILE A 112 2.40 -13.14 -5.92
N ASP A 113 1.27 -12.54 -6.27
CA ASP A 113 -0.07 -13.04 -5.92
C ASP A 113 -0.22 -13.37 -4.44
N GLU A 114 0.25 -12.46 -3.57
CA GLU A 114 0.14 -12.63 -2.14
C GLU A 114 -1.33 -12.62 -1.71
N PRO A 115 -1.83 -13.66 -1.06
CA PRO A 115 -3.25 -13.71 -0.70
C PRO A 115 -3.63 -12.75 0.43
N ASN A 116 -2.71 -12.46 1.34
CA ASN A 116 -3.00 -11.62 2.50
C ASN A 116 -2.09 -10.41 2.52
N ILE A 117 -2.56 -9.29 1.97
CA ILE A 117 -1.74 -8.09 1.87
C ILE A 117 -2.02 -7.07 2.97
N PHE A 118 -3.15 -7.18 3.67
CA PHE A 118 -3.53 -6.21 4.69
C PHE A 118 -3.23 -6.68 6.10
N VAL A 119 -2.89 -5.73 6.97
CA VAL A 119 -2.81 -5.99 8.40
C VAL A 119 -4.21 -5.75 8.96
N GLU A 120 -4.93 -6.80 9.26
CA GLU A 120 -6.35 -6.71 9.63
C GLU A 120 -6.53 -6.55 11.13
N ASP A 121 -6.03 -5.44 11.66
CA ASP A 121 -6.20 -5.09 13.06
C ASP A 121 -7.52 -4.34 13.28
N ALA A 122 -7.76 -3.88 14.51
CA ALA A 122 -9.00 -3.18 14.83
C ALA A 122 -9.19 -1.91 14.01
N ARG A 123 -8.09 -1.20 13.73
CA ARG A 123 -8.14 0.02 12.91
C ARG A 123 -8.55 -0.29 11.49
N PHE A 124 -7.98 -1.33 10.91
CA PHE A 124 -8.32 -1.77 9.56
C PHE A 124 -9.81 -2.15 9.48
N LYS A 125 -10.29 -2.92 10.45
CA LYS A 125 -11.68 -3.38 10.46
C LYS A 125 -12.66 -2.23 10.56
N ARG A 126 -12.34 -1.20 11.32
CA ARG A 126 -13.20 -0.02 11.41
C ARG A 126 -13.27 0.74 10.10
N GLU A 127 -12.16 0.85 9.40
CA GLU A 127 -12.11 1.57 8.13
C GLU A 127 -12.80 0.81 7.00
N MET A 128 -12.78 -0.50 7.06
CA MET A 128 -13.28 -1.34 5.98
C MET A 128 -14.72 -1.80 6.18
N SER A 129 -15.30 -1.54 7.34
CA SER A 129 -16.69 -1.95 7.60
C SER A 129 -17.71 -0.93 7.12
#